data_4cc6778da41fc0b0f3e71529f3e1ba90
#
_entry.id   4cc6778da41fc0b0f3e71529f3e1ba90
#
_cell.length_a   1.000
_cell.length_b   1.000
_cell.length_c   1.000
_cell.angle_alpha   90.00
_cell.angle_beta   90.00
_cell.angle_gamma   90.00
#
_symmetry.space_group_name_H-M   'P 1'
#
loop_
_entity.id
_entity.type
_entity.pdbx_description
1 polymer ?
#
loop_
_entity_poly.entity_id
_entity_poly.type
_entity_poly.pdbx_seq_one_letter_code
_entity_poly.pdbx_strand_id
1 'polypeptide(L)'
;SARSALFNWLFIKRFQGIFILRIEDTNAELAQPEYYQAITEPLEWLGLHWDEGPYYQSQRTEKYIEAVNSLVAKGRAYYCDCDREKIEKRNKDSGFQGGYDQHCRERNIPDGVGTTIRFKTPELGSVEINDLIRGQVTFKNSELEDFVIRRGDGTPVFLVANAVDDADMAITHVIRGEDLLNTTPKVILLWEALDYGTPPQYAHL
;
A
#
# COMPACT_ATOMS: atom_id res chain seq x y z
N SER A 1 -8.85 2.99 -13.01
CA SER A 1 -9.76 2.99 -14.17
C SER A 1 -10.41 4.36 -14.36
N ALA A 2 -10.92 4.65 -15.59
CA ALA A 2 -11.58 5.93 -15.90
C ALA A 2 -12.76 6.24 -14.96
N ARG A 3 -13.52 5.22 -14.51
CA ARG A 3 -14.61 5.39 -13.53
C ARG A 3 -14.09 6.00 -12.22
N SER A 4 -13.05 5.44 -11.64
CA SER A 4 -12.46 5.97 -10.38
C SER A 4 -11.90 7.37 -10.57
N ALA A 5 -11.24 7.65 -11.70
CA ALA A 5 -10.75 8.97 -12.03
C ALA A 5 -11.88 10.00 -12.14
N LEU A 6 -13.01 9.62 -12.78
CA LEU A 6 -14.19 10.50 -12.89
C LEU A 6 -14.77 10.85 -11.51
N PHE A 7 -14.90 9.89 -10.59
CA PHE A 7 -15.38 10.16 -9.23
C PHE A 7 -14.45 11.10 -8.46
N ASN A 8 -13.13 10.87 -8.53
CA ASN A 8 -12.14 11.76 -7.92
C ASN A 8 -12.24 13.18 -8.53
N TRP A 9 -12.31 13.29 -9.86
CA TRP A 9 -12.41 14.57 -10.55
C TRP A 9 -13.69 15.33 -10.17
N LEU A 10 -14.86 14.67 -10.13
CA LEU A 10 -16.12 15.27 -9.70
C LEU A 10 -16.06 15.74 -8.25
N PHE A 11 -15.45 14.94 -7.37
CA PHE A 11 -15.27 15.27 -5.97
C PHE A 11 -14.44 16.56 -5.81
N ILE A 12 -13.26 16.63 -6.43
CA ILE A 12 -12.42 17.82 -6.31
C ILE A 12 -13.04 19.07 -6.96
N LYS A 13 -13.76 18.91 -8.06
CA LYS A 13 -14.49 20.05 -8.67
C LYS A 13 -15.57 20.58 -7.73
N ARG A 14 -16.24 19.71 -6.97
CA ARG A 14 -17.24 20.10 -5.97
C ARG A 14 -16.63 20.84 -4.78
N PHE A 15 -15.43 20.42 -4.34
CA PHE A 15 -14.77 20.93 -3.12
C PHE A 15 -13.59 21.87 -3.41
N GLN A 16 -13.35 22.23 -4.65
CA GLN A 16 -12.25 23.11 -5.10
C GLN A 16 -10.87 22.57 -4.63
N GLY A 17 -10.69 21.25 -4.71
CA GLY A 17 -9.45 20.58 -4.38
C GLY A 17 -8.47 20.54 -5.55
N ILE A 18 -7.35 19.83 -5.34
CA ILE A 18 -6.31 19.59 -6.32
C ILE A 18 -6.40 18.13 -6.79
N PHE A 19 -6.45 17.92 -8.10
CA PHE A 19 -6.44 16.59 -8.71
C PHE A 19 -5.00 16.18 -9.09
N ILE A 20 -4.47 15.23 -8.36
CA ILE A 20 -3.12 14.70 -8.59
C ILE A 20 -3.22 13.40 -9.39
N LEU A 21 -2.45 13.29 -10.46
CA LEU A 21 -2.24 12.04 -11.18
C LEU A 21 -0.94 11.38 -10.74
N ARG A 22 -1.04 10.17 -10.19
CA ARG A 22 0.08 9.32 -9.80
C ARG A 22 0.01 7.97 -10.51
N ILE A 23 1.10 7.58 -11.14
CA ILE A 23 1.25 6.32 -11.85
C ILE A 23 1.92 5.30 -10.91
N GLU A 24 1.24 4.20 -10.63
CA GLU A 24 1.71 3.13 -9.76
C GLU A 24 2.55 2.10 -10.55
N ASP A 25 3.75 2.50 -10.94
CA ASP A 25 4.71 1.75 -11.75
C ASP A 25 5.88 1.19 -10.93
N THR A 26 5.62 0.77 -9.70
CA THR A 26 6.63 0.12 -8.84
C THR A 26 7.14 -1.22 -9.38
N ASN A 27 6.44 -1.81 -10.35
CA ASN A 27 6.93 -2.96 -11.11
C ASN A 27 7.61 -2.46 -12.39
N ALA A 28 8.93 -2.72 -12.52
CA ALA A 28 9.73 -2.27 -13.66
C ALA A 28 9.21 -2.77 -15.03
N GLU A 29 8.51 -3.91 -15.08
CA GLU A 29 7.89 -4.42 -16.30
C GLU A 29 6.75 -3.52 -16.82
N LEU A 30 6.13 -2.73 -15.93
CA LEU A 30 5.05 -1.79 -16.24
C LEU A 30 5.54 -0.36 -16.46
N ALA A 31 6.85 -0.10 -16.29
CA ALA A 31 7.46 1.21 -16.45
C ALA A 31 7.84 1.49 -17.91
N GLN A 32 6.85 1.43 -18.84
CA GLN A 32 7.05 1.66 -20.27
C GLN A 32 6.17 2.80 -20.79
N PRO A 33 6.67 3.63 -21.74
CA PRO A 33 5.94 4.79 -22.26
C PRO A 33 4.55 4.47 -22.79
N GLU A 34 4.35 3.31 -23.42
CA GLU A 34 3.08 2.87 -23.98
C GLU A 34 2.02 2.65 -22.91
N TYR A 35 2.40 2.15 -21.74
CA TYR A 35 1.48 2.00 -20.60
C TYR A 35 1.07 3.34 -20.00
N TYR A 36 1.99 4.31 -19.98
CA TYR A 36 1.68 5.66 -19.48
C TYR A 36 0.68 6.36 -20.39
N GLN A 37 0.88 6.28 -21.70
CA GLN A 37 -0.06 6.82 -22.69
C GLN A 37 -1.45 6.16 -22.58
N ALA A 38 -1.51 4.84 -22.41
CA ALA A 38 -2.76 4.11 -22.22
C ALA A 38 -3.56 4.56 -20.97
N ILE A 39 -2.90 5.24 -20.02
CA ILE A 39 -3.56 5.84 -18.84
C ILE A 39 -3.95 7.29 -19.12
N THR A 40 -3.05 8.10 -19.67
CA THR A 40 -3.24 9.55 -19.81
C THR A 40 -4.18 9.92 -20.94
N GLU A 41 -4.05 9.29 -22.12
CA GLU A 41 -4.90 9.59 -23.29
C GLU A 41 -6.42 9.43 -23.02
N PRO A 42 -6.90 8.34 -22.37
CA PRO A 42 -8.33 8.25 -22.04
C PRO A 42 -8.80 9.29 -21.04
N LEU A 43 -7.95 9.74 -20.11
CA LEU A 43 -8.31 10.80 -19.16
C LEU A 43 -8.44 12.14 -19.86
N GLU A 44 -7.49 12.48 -20.73
CA GLU A 44 -7.52 13.70 -21.55
C GLU A 44 -8.73 13.69 -22.49
N TRP A 45 -9.01 12.59 -23.17
CA TRP A 45 -10.17 12.42 -24.04
C TRP A 45 -11.50 12.65 -23.30
N LEU A 46 -11.58 12.21 -22.01
CA LEU A 46 -12.75 12.45 -21.16
C LEU A 46 -12.79 13.85 -20.55
N GLY A 47 -11.76 14.69 -20.78
CA GLY A 47 -11.66 16.02 -20.17
C GLY A 47 -11.33 15.99 -18.68
N LEU A 48 -10.80 14.88 -18.18
CA LEU A 48 -10.40 14.69 -16.77
C LEU A 48 -8.96 15.18 -16.57
N HIS A 49 -8.78 16.50 -16.74
CA HIS A 49 -7.46 17.11 -16.56
C HIS A 49 -7.07 17.14 -15.10
N TRP A 50 -5.81 16.77 -14.83
CA TRP A 50 -5.19 16.85 -13.51
C TRP A 50 -4.47 18.19 -13.32
N ASP A 51 -4.36 18.61 -12.07
CA ASP A 51 -3.72 19.87 -11.69
C ASP A 51 -2.22 19.66 -11.44
N GLU A 52 -1.82 18.48 -10.93
CA GLU A 52 -0.44 18.12 -10.65
C GLU A 52 -0.11 16.70 -11.14
N GLY A 53 1.13 16.49 -11.55
CA GLY A 53 1.65 15.21 -12.07
C GLY A 53 1.72 15.19 -13.60
N PRO A 54 1.83 14.00 -14.24
CA PRO A 54 1.89 12.69 -13.60
C PRO A 54 3.15 12.49 -12.76
N TYR A 55 2.98 11.99 -11.54
CA TYR A 55 4.07 11.50 -10.71
C TYR A 55 4.24 10.00 -10.92
N TYR A 56 5.50 9.53 -10.97
CA TYR A 56 5.82 8.12 -11.19
C TYR A 56 6.40 7.51 -9.92
N GLN A 57 5.81 6.44 -9.41
CA GLN A 57 6.30 5.79 -8.18
C GLN A 57 7.70 5.18 -8.36
N SER A 58 8.03 4.71 -9.56
CA SER A 58 9.37 4.22 -9.91
C SER A 58 10.49 5.25 -9.65
N GLN A 59 10.18 6.55 -9.78
CA GLN A 59 11.14 7.64 -9.56
C GLN A 59 11.29 8.04 -8.09
N ARG A 60 10.51 7.42 -7.18
CA ARG A 60 10.44 7.78 -5.76
C ARG A 60 10.89 6.64 -4.83
N THR A 61 11.49 5.60 -5.41
CA THR A 61 11.89 4.37 -4.72
C THR A 61 12.75 4.62 -3.47
N GLU A 62 13.64 5.62 -3.49
CA GLU A 62 14.49 5.97 -2.34
C GLU A 62 13.66 6.33 -1.10
N LYS A 63 12.59 7.14 -1.25
CA LYS A 63 11.69 7.49 -0.14
C LYS A 63 11.00 6.25 0.46
N TYR A 64 10.64 5.30 -0.39
CA TYR A 64 10.01 4.06 0.07
C TYR A 64 10.99 3.17 0.83
N ILE A 65 12.24 3.10 0.37
CA ILE A 65 13.33 2.38 1.06
C ILE A 65 13.60 3.02 2.42
N GLU A 66 13.66 4.35 2.50
CA GLU A 66 13.84 5.08 3.77
C GLU A 66 12.70 4.77 4.76
N ALA A 67 11.45 4.75 4.30
CA ALA A 67 10.29 4.40 5.12
C ALA A 67 10.39 2.95 5.64
N VAL A 68 10.74 1.99 4.78
CA VAL A 68 10.96 0.59 5.18
C VAL A 68 12.06 0.47 6.22
N ASN A 69 13.20 1.14 6.02
CA ASN A 69 14.32 1.14 6.96
C ASN A 69 13.93 1.76 8.31
N SER A 70 13.13 2.82 8.30
CA SER A 70 12.57 3.42 9.51
C SER A 70 11.69 2.43 10.28
N LEU A 71 10.84 1.67 9.60
CA LEU A 71 10.01 0.63 10.22
C LEU A 71 10.87 -0.48 10.87
N VAL A 72 11.94 -0.91 10.21
CA VAL A 72 12.89 -1.89 10.78
C VAL A 72 13.58 -1.30 12.02
N ALA A 73 14.10 -0.07 11.93
CA ALA A 73 14.77 0.59 13.05
C ALA A 73 13.86 0.80 14.27
N LYS A 74 12.56 1.04 14.04
CA LYS A 74 11.53 1.14 15.09
C LYS A 74 11.06 -0.22 15.63
N GLY A 75 11.58 -1.35 15.13
CA GLY A 75 11.10 -2.69 15.50
C GLY A 75 9.67 -3.01 15.02
N ARG A 76 9.15 -2.24 14.05
CA ARG A 76 7.83 -2.43 13.45
C ARG A 76 7.86 -3.32 12.20
N ALA A 77 9.05 -3.76 11.80
CA ALA A 77 9.27 -4.67 10.70
C ALA A 77 10.48 -5.57 10.98
N TYR A 78 10.57 -6.69 10.28
CA TYR A 78 11.63 -7.68 10.45
C TYR A 78 11.96 -8.39 9.14
N TYR A 79 13.17 -8.96 9.07
CA TYR A 79 13.62 -9.72 7.91
C TYR A 79 13.07 -11.15 7.93
N CYS A 80 12.76 -11.67 6.75
CA CYS A 80 12.19 -13.00 6.55
C CYS A 80 12.90 -13.72 5.39
N ASP A 81 13.38 -14.93 5.65
CA ASP A 81 14.07 -15.81 4.71
C ASP A 81 13.17 -16.91 4.11
N CYS A 82 11.86 -16.82 4.35
CA CYS A 82 10.90 -17.80 3.86
C CYS A 82 10.52 -17.51 2.41
N ASP A 83 10.61 -18.52 1.56
CA ASP A 83 9.92 -18.56 0.28
C ASP A 83 8.46 -19.06 0.44
N ARG A 84 7.70 -18.95 -0.64
CA ARG A 84 6.28 -19.34 -0.65
C ARG A 84 6.08 -20.83 -0.35
N GLU A 85 6.93 -21.69 -0.89
CA GLU A 85 6.82 -23.14 -0.72
C GLU A 85 7.00 -23.55 0.74
N LYS A 86 7.98 -22.94 1.43
CA LYS A 86 8.20 -23.18 2.86
C LYS A 86 7.02 -22.74 3.72
N ILE A 87 6.41 -21.60 3.39
CA ILE A 87 5.21 -21.11 4.11
C ILE A 87 4.05 -22.07 3.89
N GLU A 88 3.73 -22.42 2.64
CA GLU A 88 2.62 -23.32 2.29
C GLU A 88 2.79 -24.69 2.94
N LYS A 89 4.02 -25.22 2.96
CA LYS A 89 4.32 -26.50 3.63
C LYS A 89 4.04 -26.44 5.13
N ARG A 90 4.55 -25.41 5.85
CA ARG A 90 4.31 -25.26 7.29
C ARG A 90 2.83 -25.08 7.61
N ASN A 91 2.13 -24.28 6.82
CA ASN A 91 0.68 -24.06 6.98
C ASN A 91 -0.08 -25.39 6.83
N LYS A 92 0.27 -26.19 5.82
CA LYS A 92 -0.32 -27.52 5.62
C LYS A 92 -0.03 -28.47 6.77
N ASP A 93 1.23 -28.51 7.24
CA ASP A 93 1.66 -29.42 8.31
C ASP A 93 1.02 -29.05 9.67
N SER A 94 0.78 -27.76 9.92
CA SER A 94 0.16 -27.25 11.16
C SER A 94 -1.38 -27.11 11.09
N GLY A 95 -1.97 -27.22 9.91
CA GLY A 95 -3.40 -26.93 9.69
C GLY A 95 -3.74 -25.44 9.75
N PHE A 96 -2.75 -24.54 9.68
CA PHE A 96 -3.00 -23.10 9.69
C PHE A 96 -3.64 -22.64 8.37
N GLN A 97 -4.77 -21.96 8.48
CA GLN A 97 -5.56 -21.49 7.32
C GLN A 97 -5.26 -20.04 6.91
N GLY A 98 -4.34 -19.36 7.60
CA GLY A 98 -3.93 -17.99 7.29
C GLY A 98 -2.87 -17.94 6.18
N GLY A 99 -2.41 -16.74 5.86
CA GLY A 99 -1.35 -16.51 4.89
C GLY A 99 0.03 -16.82 5.46
N TYR A 100 0.69 -15.86 6.10
CA TYR A 100 2.01 -16.05 6.70
C TYR A 100 1.90 -16.34 8.21
N ASP A 101 2.57 -17.41 8.63
CA ASP A 101 2.55 -18.01 9.97
C ASP A 101 3.45 -17.30 11.01
N GLN A 102 3.93 -16.11 10.74
CA GLN A 102 4.82 -15.31 11.61
C GLN A 102 6.15 -15.99 11.97
N HIS A 103 6.54 -17.04 11.27
CA HIS A 103 7.69 -17.90 11.58
C HIS A 103 9.00 -17.15 11.84
N CYS A 104 9.26 -16.05 11.10
CA CYS A 104 10.52 -15.30 11.25
C CYS A 104 10.45 -14.14 12.25
N ARG A 105 9.28 -13.87 12.83
CA ARG A 105 9.01 -12.67 13.65
C ARG A 105 10.02 -12.46 14.78
N GLU A 106 10.44 -13.54 15.43
CA GLU A 106 11.35 -13.52 16.60
C GLU A 106 12.72 -14.21 16.31
N ARG A 107 13.00 -14.54 15.04
CA ARG A 107 14.22 -15.28 14.67
C ARG A 107 15.45 -14.41 14.43
N ASN A 108 15.28 -13.06 14.44
CA ASN A 108 16.38 -12.12 14.21
C ASN A 108 17.18 -12.42 12.93
N ILE A 109 16.48 -12.71 11.83
CA ILE A 109 17.10 -12.96 10.53
C ILE A 109 17.88 -11.71 10.12
N PRO A 110 19.17 -11.82 9.74
CA PRO A 110 19.92 -10.66 9.24
C PRO A 110 19.46 -10.26 7.84
N ASP A 111 19.70 -9.00 7.47
CA ASP A 111 19.55 -8.58 6.07
C ASP A 111 20.49 -9.39 5.17
N GLY A 112 20.04 -9.76 4.00
CA GLY A 112 20.81 -10.55 3.06
C GLY A 112 20.13 -10.67 1.69
N VAL A 113 20.86 -11.23 0.73
CA VAL A 113 20.34 -11.46 -0.62
C VAL A 113 19.12 -12.37 -0.57
N GLY A 114 18.01 -11.89 -1.16
CA GLY A 114 16.76 -12.66 -1.22
C GLY A 114 15.88 -12.56 0.03
N THR A 115 16.32 -11.87 1.12
CA THR A 115 15.46 -11.67 2.28
C THR A 115 14.37 -10.64 1.98
N THR A 116 13.14 -10.96 2.36
CA THR A 116 12.02 -10.02 2.36
C THR A 116 11.98 -9.25 3.68
N ILE A 117 11.32 -8.09 3.69
CA ILE A 117 10.95 -7.42 4.95
C ILE A 117 9.44 -7.49 5.12
N ARG A 118 9.01 -7.90 6.31
CA ARG A 118 7.60 -7.97 6.69
C ARG A 118 7.28 -6.95 7.76
N PHE A 119 6.10 -6.34 7.63
CA PHE A 119 5.55 -5.50 8.68
C PHE A 119 5.10 -6.38 9.86
N LYS A 120 5.41 -5.94 11.08
CA LYS A 120 5.00 -6.61 12.32
C LYS A 120 3.60 -6.13 12.70
N THR A 121 2.58 -6.81 12.21
CA THR A 121 1.18 -6.48 12.50
C THR A 121 0.88 -6.61 13.99
N PRO A 122 0.25 -5.63 14.66
CA PRO A 122 -0.16 -5.78 16.05
C PRO A 122 -1.10 -6.98 16.22
N GLU A 123 -0.88 -7.79 17.25
CA GLU A 123 -1.69 -9.00 17.48
C GLU A 123 -3.07 -8.70 18.04
N LEU A 124 -3.18 -7.63 18.81
CA LEU A 124 -4.41 -7.21 19.48
C LEU A 124 -4.96 -5.92 18.84
N GLY A 125 -6.26 -5.72 19.04
CA GLY A 125 -6.97 -4.54 18.54
C GLY A 125 -7.56 -4.74 17.14
N SER A 126 -7.98 -3.64 16.56
CA SER A 126 -8.61 -3.60 15.23
C SER A 126 -8.31 -2.27 14.55
N VAL A 127 -8.34 -2.27 13.23
CA VAL A 127 -8.36 -1.07 12.40
C VAL A 127 -9.80 -0.75 12.03
N GLU A 128 -10.26 0.44 12.38
CA GLU A 128 -11.58 0.94 12.04
C GLU A 128 -11.47 1.95 10.89
N ILE A 129 -12.28 1.75 9.87
CA ILE A 129 -12.34 2.60 8.69
C ILE A 129 -13.75 3.18 8.60
N ASN A 130 -13.88 4.49 8.72
CA ASN A 130 -15.13 5.19 8.44
C ASN A 130 -15.18 5.53 6.94
N ASP A 131 -15.55 4.53 6.14
CA ASP A 131 -15.62 4.68 4.69
C ASP A 131 -16.82 5.53 4.29
N LEU A 132 -16.61 6.52 3.42
CA LEU A 132 -17.65 7.47 3.00
C LEU A 132 -18.80 6.83 2.22
N ILE A 133 -18.60 5.62 1.69
CA ILE A 133 -19.61 4.89 0.90
C ILE A 133 -20.07 3.63 1.64
N ARG A 134 -19.15 2.86 2.21
CA ARG A 134 -19.41 1.58 2.88
C ARG A 134 -19.81 1.73 4.34
N GLY A 135 -19.65 2.95 4.92
CA GLY A 135 -19.84 3.19 6.34
C GLY A 135 -18.70 2.63 7.20
N GLN A 136 -18.99 2.26 8.42
CA GLN A 136 -17.99 1.75 9.33
C GLN A 136 -17.62 0.31 8.98
N VAL A 137 -16.34 0.07 8.67
CA VAL A 137 -15.75 -1.26 8.43
C VAL A 137 -14.64 -1.50 9.44
N THR A 138 -14.65 -2.66 10.09
CA THR A 138 -13.69 -3.03 11.12
C THR A 138 -12.92 -4.27 10.71
N PHE A 139 -11.59 -4.22 10.80
CA PHE A 139 -10.69 -5.34 10.57
C PHE A 139 -9.95 -5.68 11.85
N LYS A 140 -10.08 -6.90 12.37
CA LYS A 140 -9.32 -7.35 13.53
C LYS A 140 -7.85 -7.55 13.11
N ASN A 141 -6.93 -7.06 13.93
CA ASN A 141 -5.50 -7.24 13.66
C ASN A 141 -5.10 -8.71 13.60
N SER A 142 -5.75 -9.58 14.38
CA SER A 142 -5.52 -11.03 14.37
C SER A 142 -5.89 -11.71 13.05
N GLU A 143 -6.66 -11.05 12.18
CA GLU A 143 -7.03 -11.54 10.85
C GLU A 143 -6.08 -11.01 9.75
N LEU A 144 -5.20 -10.09 10.11
CA LEU A 144 -4.20 -9.52 9.21
C LEU A 144 -2.85 -10.24 9.42
N GLU A 145 -2.29 -10.77 8.34
CA GLU A 145 -0.96 -11.38 8.38
C GLU A 145 0.15 -10.32 8.52
N ASP A 146 1.37 -10.77 8.89
CA ASP A 146 2.57 -9.96 8.73
C ASP A 146 2.91 -9.89 7.23
N PHE A 147 2.46 -8.82 6.60
CA PHE A 147 2.55 -8.66 5.15
C PHE A 147 3.92 -8.14 4.70
N VAL A 148 4.32 -8.51 3.49
CA VAL A 148 5.58 -8.06 2.89
C VAL A 148 5.50 -6.55 2.60
N ILE A 149 6.55 -5.83 2.97
CA ILE A 149 6.75 -4.40 2.69
C ILE A 149 7.95 -4.14 1.77
N ARG A 150 8.94 -5.07 1.71
CA ARG A 150 10.03 -5.09 0.74
C ARG A 150 10.23 -6.51 0.23
N ARG A 151 10.30 -6.68 -1.07
CA ARG A 151 10.57 -7.96 -1.72
C ARG A 151 12.04 -8.38 -1.56
N GLY A 152 12.34 -9.65 -1.83
CA GLY A 152 13.70 -10.18 -1.79
C GLY A 152 14.67 -9.59 -2.83
N ASP A 153 14.16 -8.97 -3.87
CA ASP A 153 14.93 -8.20 -4.85
C ASP A 153 15.26 -6.77 -4.39
N GLY A 154 14.81 -6.38 -3.19
CA GLY A 154 15.01 -5.06 -2.62
C GLY A 154 13.91 -4.05 -2.95
N THR A 155 12.93 -4.38 -3.80
CA THR A 155 11.88 -3.44 -4.20
C THR A 155 10.78 -3.32 -3.12
N PRO A 156 10.42 -2.10 -2.68
CA PRO A 156 9.25 -1.87 -1.84
C PRO A 156 7.96 -2.26 -2.56
N VAL A 157 6.95 -2.68 -1.81
CA VAL A 157 5.64 -3.02 -2.38
C VAL A 157 4.74 -1.79 -2.47
N PHE A 158 3.71 -1.86 -3.31
CA PHE A 158 2.76 -0.76 -3.56
C PHE A 158 2.10 -0.21 -2.28
N LEU A 159 1.89 -1.03 -1.25
CA LEU A 159 1.32 -0.59 0.03
C LEU A 159 2.19 0.48 0.71
N VAL A 160 3.51 0.30 0.68
CA VAL A 160 4.47 1.28 1.22
C VAL A 160 4.50 2.52 0.35
N ALA A 161 4.58 2.33 -0.98
CA ALA A 161 4.60 3.45 -1.92
C ALA A 161 3.36 4.33 -1.76
N ASN A 162 2.17 3.74 -1.64
CA ASN A 162 0.93 4.47 -1.43
C ASN A 162 0.91 5.20 -0.08
N ALA A 163 1.31 4.55 1.01
CA ALA A 163 1.35 5.21 2.32
C ALA A 163 2.29 6.42 2.35
N VAL A 164 3.49 6.27 1.77
CA VAL A 164 4.51 7.33 1.71
C VAL A 164 4.06 8.47 0.82
N ASP A 165 3.55 8.16 -0.38
CA ASP A 165 3.13 9.17 -1.33
C ASP A 165 1.90 9.93 -0.87
N ASP A 166 0.91 9.23 -0.30
CA ASP A 166 -0.29 9.86 0.23
C ASP A 166 0.06 10.85 1.37
N ALA A 167 1.04 10.51 2.21
CA ALA A 167 1.54 11.40 3.26
C ALA A 167 2.33 12.60 2.68
N ASP A 168 3.28 12.33 1.78
CA ASP A 168 4.17 13.34 1.19
C ASP A 168 3.42 14.34 0.29
N MET A 169 2.37 13.89 -0.39
CA MET A 169 1.50 14.70 -1.25
C MET A 169 0.29 15.27 -0.49
N ALA A 170 0.20 15.08 0.82
CA ALA A 170 -0.89 15.55 1.68
C ALA A 170 -2.29 15.14 1.14
N ILE A 171 -2.41 13.89 0.67
CA ILE A 171 -3.68 13.35 0.16
C ILE A 171 -4.72 13.34 1.29
N THR A 172 -5.85 13.99 1.06
CA THR A 172 -6.94 14.08 2.05
C THR A 172 -8.01 13.02 1.84
N HIS A 173 -8.21 12.57 0.61
CA HIS A 173 -9.26 11.61 0.25
C HIS A 173 -8.72 10.59 -0.74
N VAL A 174 -9.04 9.31 -0.51
CA VAL A 174 -8.72 8.18 -1.39
C VAL A 174 -10.04 7.57 -1.87
N ILE A 175 -10.42 7.85 -3.13
CA ILE A 175 -11.62 7.30 -3.76
C ILE A 175 -11.19 6.27 -4.79
N ARG A 176 -11.47 4.98 -4.52
CA ARG A 176 -10.94 3.86 -5.33
C ARG A 176 -11.90 2.68 -5.41
N GLY A 177 -11.54 1.64 -6.15
CA GLY A 177 -12.34 0.42 -6.27
C GLY A 177 -12.47 -0.35 -4.95
N GLU A 178 -13.60 -1.02 -4.74
CA GLU A 178 -13.87 -1.84 -3.56
C GLU A 178 -12.92 -3.02 -3.40
N ASP A 179 -12.36 -3.50 -4.51
CA ASP A 179 -11.34 -4.57 -4.53
C ASP A 179 -10.10 -4.25 -3.69
N LEU A 180 -9.85 -2.96 -3.41
CA LEU A 180 -8.76 -2.50 -2.55
C LEU A 180 -9.15 -2.28 -1.08
N LEU A 181 -10.40 -2.49 -0.69
CA LEU A 181 -10.86 -2.29 0.68
C LEU A 181 -10.05 -3.12 1.69
N ASN A 182 -9.76 -4.38 1.36
CA ASN A 182 -8.99 -5.28 2.23
C ASN A 182 -7.49 -4.88 2.35
N THR A 183 -7.00 -3.97 1.53
CA THR A 183 -5.63 -3.43 1.64
C THR A 183 -5.56 -2.19 2.54
N THR A 184 -6.68 -1.50 2.73
CA THR A 184 -6.77 -0.26 3.50
C THR A 184 -6.26 -0.41 4.94
N PRO A 185 -6.62 -1.44 5.72
CA PRO A 185 -6.12 -1.58 7.08
C PRO A 185 -4.60 -1.72 7.13
N LYS A 186 -3.98 -2.36 6.13
CA LYS A 186 -2.51 -2.49 6.02
C LYS A 186 -1.85 -1.12 5.80
N VAL A 187 -2.44 -0.28 4.94
CA VAL A 187 -1.94 1.09 4.70
C VAL A 187 -2.08 1.95 5.96
N ILE A 188 -3.20 1.85 6.69
CA ILE A 188 -3.41 2.59 7.94
C ILE A 188 -2.39 2.17 9.00
N LEU A 189 -2.11 0.87 9.14
CA LEU A 189 -1.08 0.38 10.08
C LEU A 189 0.33 0.88 9.71
N LEU A 190 0.66 0.98 8.42
CA LEU A 190 1.91 1.59 7.97
C LEU A 190 1.94 3.08 8.30
N TRP A 191 0.85 3.79 8.08
CA TRP A 191 0.70 5.21 8.37
C TRP A 191 0.95 5.53 9.84
N GLU A 192 0.32 4.76 10.74
CA GLU A 192 0.52 4.86 12.18
C GLU A 192 1.97 4.55 12.60
N ALA A 193 2.56 3.47 12.06
CA ALA A 193 3.92 3.05 12.39
C ALA A 193 4.99 4.02 11.88
N LEU A 194 4.69 4.78 10.83
CA LEU A 194 5.55 5.81 10.27
C LEU A 194 5.32 7.20 10.89
N ASP A 195 4.36 7.34 11.82
CA ASP A 195 4.01 8.58 12.49
C ASP A 195 3.54 9.70 11.52
N TYR A 196 2.81 9.33 10.46
CA TYR A 196 2.33 10.29 9.46
C TYR A 196 1.10 11.11 9.90
N GLY A 197 0.64 10.94 11.13
CA GLY A 197 -0.51 11.65 11.67
C GLY A 197 -1.85 11.04 11.26
N THR A 198 -2.82 11.88 10.89
CA THR A 198 -4.16 11.41 10.51
C THR A 198 -4.17 10.87 9.08
N PRO A 199 -4.56 9.61 8.84
CA PRO A 199 -4.66 9.07 7.50
C PRO A 199 -5.78 9.75 6.69
N PRO A 200 -5.74 9.67 5.35
CA PRO A 200 -6.79 10.20 4.48
C PRO A 200 -8.14 9.53 4.74
N GLN A 201 -9.22 10.19 4.36
CA GLN A 201 -10.54 9.59 4.32
C GLN A 201 -10.67 8.66 3.11
N TYR A 202 -11.32 7.52 3.30
CA TYR A 202 -11.49 6.51 2.26
C TYR A 202 -12.92 6.45 1.74
N ALA A 203 -13.05 6.16 0.44
CA ALA A 203 -14.32 5.88 -0.24
C ALA A 203 -14.13 4.74 -1.25
N HIS A 204 -14.73 3.58 -0.97
CA HIS A 204 -14.61 2.40 -1.83
C HIS A 204 -15.86 2.21 -2.70
N LEU A 205 -15.67 2.36 -4.04
CA LEU A 205 -16.70 2.36 -5.08
C LEU A 205 -17.17 0.95 -5.47
#